data_d20302d3676c19aa2eeebf93a2f303db
#
_entry.id   d20302d3676c19aa2eeebf93a2f303db
#
_cell.length_a   1.000
_cell.length_b   1.000
_cell.length_c   1.000
_cell.angle_alpha   90.00
_cell.angle_beta   90.00
_cell.angle_gamma   90.00
#
_symmetry.space_group_name_H-M   'P 1'
#
loop_
_entity.id
_entity.type
_entity.pdbx_description
1 polymer ?
#
loop_
_entity_poly.entity_id
_entity_poly.type
_entity_poly.pdbx_seq_one_letter_code
_entity_poly.pdbx_strand_id
1 'polypeptide(L)'
;MTSISGKIDPVVRRITSADVAEALGQGLRDFQAAPLYGLAFGALYAGAGIVILLSLTAFGMIYLAYPLAAGFALLGPFVAIGLYEVSRRREAGQPISMRDIWSTVKSRGEIGWMAFVTLFFFVIWMSQVRLLFALLIGLNASFSSLREFIAMVLTTNEGLLFLAIGNAVGAALSLILFSLTVVSFPLMLDRDVDFVTAMVTSVRAVVMSPLPMIGWAAVIVALLIVSALPYFLGLLVTLPVLGHATWHLYRRIVASVP
;
A
#
# COMPACT_ATOMS: atom_id res chain seq x y z
N MET A 1 -4.97 -23.24 -36.49
CA MET A 1 -4.09 -23.71 -35.38
C MET A 1 -3.90 -22.52 -34.47
N THR A 2 -4.77 -22.36 -33.47
CA THR A 2 -4.64 -21.36 -32.41
C THR A 2 -3.56 -21.84 -31.47
N SER A 3 -2.39 -21.19 -31.48
CA SER A 3 -1.37 -21.41 -30.47
C SER A 3 -1.94 -21.00 -29.12
N ILE A 4 -2.22 -21.96 -28.27
CA ILE A 4 -2.40 -21.74 -26.82
C ILE A 4 -1.00 -21.30 -26.33
N SER A 5 -0.73 -20.00 -26.38
CA SER A 5 0.39 -19.40 -25.66
C SER A 5 0.08 -19.60 -24.19
N GLY A 6 0.57 -20.70 -23.63
CA GLY A 6 0.49 -20.95 -22.20
C GLY A 6 1.19 -19.80 -21.48
N LYS A 7 0.41 -18.90 -20.84
CA LYS A 7 0.97 -17.89 -19.96
C LYS A 7 1.83 -18.64 -18.92
N ILE A 8 3.14 -18.44 -18.96
CA ILE A 8 4.09 -19.09 -18.08
C ILE A 8 3.76 -18.64 -16.64
N ASP A 9 3.38 -19.57 -15.77
CA ASP A 9 3.10 -19.28 -14.35
C ASP A 9 4.39 -18.72 -13.69
N PRO A 10 4.35 -17.54 -13.06
CA PRO A 10 5.54 -16.92 -12.50
C PRO A 10 6.15 -17.79 -11.39
N VAL A 11 7.44 -18.11 -11.50
CA VAL A 11 8.17 -18.91 -10.51
C VAL A 11 8.55 -18.02 -9.32
N VAL A 12 8.07 -18.39 -8.14
CA VAL A 12 8.36 -17.68 -6.89
C VAL A 12 9.58 -18.31 -6.21
N ARG A 13 10.49 -17.47 -5.73
CA ARG A 13 11.69 -17.84 -4.96
C ARG A 13 11.52 -17.47 -3.49
N ARG A 14 12.15 -18.22 -2.61
CA ARG A 14 12.25 -17.86 -1.19
C ARG A 14 13.22 -16.70 -1.03
N ILE A 15 12.87 -15.79 -0.12
CA ILE A 15 13.70 -14.65 0.27
C ILE A 15 14.00 -14.70 1.77
N THR A 16 15.03 -13.96 2.17
CA THR A 16 15.49 -13.80 3.54
C THR A 16 15.26 -12.37 4.02
N SER A 17 15.43 -12.10 5.32
CA SER A 17 15.41 -10.74 5.85
C SER A 17 16.58 -9.88 5.32
N ALA A 18 17.71 -10.51 4.94
CA ALA A 18 18.81 -9.82 4.27
C ALA A 18 18.41 -9.30 2.89
N ASP A 19 17.60 -10.07 2.13
CA ASP A 19 17.06 -9.62 0.84
C ASP A 19 16.16 -8.41 0.98
N VAL A 20 15.36 -8.34 2.05
CA VAL A 20 14.52 -7.17 2.37
C VAL A 20 15.38 -5.94 2.67
N ALA A 21 16.42 -6.09 3.50
CA ALA A 21 17.33 -4.99 3.83
C ALA A 21 18.10 -4.48 2.60
N GLU A 22 18.51 -5.40 1.73
CA GLU A 22 19.21 -5.03 0.50
C GLU A 22 18.27 -4.36 -0.51
N ALA A 23 17.03 -4.83 -0.64
CA ALA A 23 16.01 -4.18 -1.47
C ALA A 23 15.71 -2.76 -0.98
N LEU A 24 15.64 -2.54 0.34
CA LEU A 24 15.49 -1.20 0.92
C LEU A 24 16.69 -0.30 0.58
N GLY A 25 17.92 -0.82 0.67
CA GLY A 25 19.13 -0.10 0.26
C GLY A 25 19.13 0.24 -1.24
N GLN A 26 18.66 -0.67 -2.10
CA GLN A 26 18.51 -0.42 -3.54
C GLN A 26 17.44 0.65 -3.79
N GLY A 27 16.31 0.60 -3.08
CA GLY A 27 15.26 1.62 -3.17
C GLY A 27 15.76 3.02 -2.81
N LEU A 28 16.57 3.13 -1.76
CA LEU A 28 17.20 4.40 -1.38
C LEU A 28 18.16 4.91 -2.48
N ARG A 29 18.96 4.04 -3.07
CA ARG A 29 19.85 4.40 -4.21
C ARG A 29 19.06 4.86 -5.44
N ASP A 30 17.93 4.22 -5.74
CA ASP A 30 17.08 4.65 -6.84
C ASP A 30 16.48 6.03 -6.61
N PHE A 31 15.99 6.28 -5.39
CA PHE A 31 15.51 7.60 -5.01
C PHE A 31 16.58 8.67 -5.12
N GLN A 32 17.80 8.40 -4.62
CA GLN A 32 18.93 9.34 -4.69
C GLN A 32 19.39 9.62 -6.13
N ALA A 33 19.26 8.65 -7.03
CA ALA A 33 19.68 8.79 -8.41
C ALA A 33 18.61 9.43 -9.32
N ALA A 34 17.33 9.40 -8.92
CA ALA A 34 16.22 10.01 -9.64
C ALA A 34 15.26 10.78 -8.70
N PRO A 35 15.76 11.71 -7.87
CA PRO A 35 15.01 12.29 -6.77
C PRO A 35 13.79 13.09 -7.25
N LEU A 36 13.88 13.73 -8.42
CA LEU A 36 12.78 14.54 -8.95
C LEU A 36 11.49 13.73 -9.16
N TYR A 37 11.62 12.50 -9.69
CA TYR A 37 10.48 11.61 -9.89
C TYR A 37 9.93 11.12 -8.56
N GLY A 38 10.81 10.70 -7.64
CA GLY A 38 10.42 10.29 -6.30
C GLY A 38 9.67 11.40 -5.57
N LEU A 39 10.22 12.61 -5.54
CA LEU A 39 9.60 13.77 -4.91
C LEU A 39 8.27 14.15 -5.57
N ALA A 40 8.12 14.02 -6.89
CA ALA A 40 6.86 14.29 -7.57
C ALA A 40 5.75 13.33 -7.12
N PHE A 41 6.01 12.02 -7.07
CA PHE A 41 5.04 11.03 -6.58
C PHE A 41 4.80 11.17 -5.07
N GLY A 42 5.84 11.42 -4.28
CA GLY A 42 5.74 11.70 -2.85
C GLY A 42 4.91 12.94 -2.55
N ALA A 43 5.10 14.02 -3.31
CA ALA A 43 4.35 15.27 -3.17
C ALA A 43 2.87 15.10 -3.55
N LEU A 44 2.58 14.34 -4.61
CA LEU A 44 1.21 14.01 -4.98
C LEU A 44 0.49 13.28 -3.82
N TYR A 45 1.14 12.28 -3.26
CA TYR A 45 0.57 11.48 -2.18
C TYR A 45 0.48 12.28 -0.86
N ALA A 46 1.55 12.95 -0.44
CA ALA A 46 1.55 13.79 0.76
C ALA A 46 0.52 14.94 0.64
N GLY A 47 0.45 15.59 -0.53
CA GLY A 47 -0.52 16.65 -0.80
C GLY A 47 -1.96 16.16 -0.68
N ALA A 48 -2.28 14.96 -1.20
CA ALA A 48 -3.59 14.36 -1.02
C ALA A 48 -3.92 14.12 0.46
N GLY A 49 -2.96 13.62 1.27
CA GLY A 49 -3.12 13.44 2.71
C GLY A 49 -3.38 14.77 3.44
N ILE A 50 -2.63 15.80 3.10
CA ILE A 50 -2.82 17.15 3.65
C ILE A 50 -4.21 17.70 3.29
N VAL A 51 -4.63 17.59 2.03
CA VAL A 51 -5.96 18.03 1.58
C VAL A 51 -7.06 17.30 2.33
N ILE A 52 -6.95 15.99 2.52
CA ILE A 52 -7.91 15.20 3.31
C ILE A 52 -7.98 15.75 4.75
N LEU A 53 -6.83 15.91 5.41
CA LEU A 53 -6.77 16.39 6.79
C LEU A 53 -7.36 17.80 6.93
N LEU A 54 -7.02 18.73 6.04
CA LEU A 54 -7.56 20.09 6.03
C LEU A 54 -9.08 20.07 5.77
N SER A 55 -9.58 19.23 4.87
CA SER A 55 -11.00 19.09 4.60
C SER A 55 -11.75 18.58 5.84
N LEU A 56 -11.22 17.56 6.53
CA LEU A 56 -11.83 17.03 7.75
C LEU A 56 -11.89 18.07 8.87
N THR A 57 -10.85 18.89 9.02
CA THR A 57 -10.85 19.98 10.01
C THR A 57 -11.81 21.09 9.63
N ALA A 58 -11.81 21.53 8.36
CA ALA A 58 -12.68 22.61 7.87
C ALA A 58 -14.17 22.27 7.97
N PHE A 59 -14.54 21.01 7.74
CA PHE A 59 -15.94 20.53 7.82
C PHE A 59 -16.33 19.96 9.19
N GLY A 60 -15.45 20.01 10.18
CA GLY A 60 -15.72 19.46 11.53
C GLY A 60 -15.87 17.94 11.57
N MET A 61 -15.33 17.23 10.56
CA MET A 61 -15.45 15.76 10.43
C MET A 61 -14.18 15.02 10.88
N ILE A 62 -13.42 15.60 11.79
CA ILE A 62 -12.13 15.04 12.23
C ILE A 62 -12.25 13.63 12.83
N TYR A 63 -13.43 13.23 13.32
CA TYR A 63 -13.73 11.88 13.79
C TYR A 63 -13.59 10.81 12.69
N LEU A 64 -13.67 11.22 11.41
CA LEU A 64 -13.43 10.33 10.26
C LEU A 64 -11.93 10.15 9.94
N ALA A 65 -11.03 10.87 10.62
CA ALA A 65 -9.59 10.82 10.32
C ALA A 65 -9.04 9.39 10.42
N TYR A 66 -9.41 8.64 11.46
CA TYR A 66 -8.96 7.26 11.64
C TYR A 66 -9.40 6.31 10.52
N PRO A 67 -10.69 6.19 10.18
CA PRO A 67 -11.10 5.32 9.09
C PRO A 67 -10.59 5.79 7.72
N LEU A 68 -10.48 7.09 7.49
CA LEU A 68 -9.95 7.63 6.23
C LEU A 68 -8.44 7.49 6.11
N ALA A 69 -7.69 7.48 7.21
CA ALA A 69 -6.26 7.19 7.19
C ALA A 69 -5.97 5.79 6.62
N ALA A 70 -6.79 4.78 6.99
CA ALA A 70 -6.69 3.46 6.39
C ALA A 70 -7.00 3.49 4.88
N GLY A 71 -8.09 4.16 4.48
CA GLY A 71 -8.43 4.34 3.05
C GLY A 71 -7.33 5.06 2.27
N PHE A 72 -6.72 6.06 2.86
CA PHE A 72 -5.59 6.77 2.28
C PHE A 72 -4.37 5.85 2.08
N ALA A 73 -4.05 5.01 3.07
CA ALA A 73 -2.96 4.04 2.94
C ALA A 73 -3.18 3.05 1.78
N LEU A 74 -4.43 2.69 1.46
CA LEU A 74 -4.78 1.81 0.34
C LEU A 74 -4.46 2.42 -1.04
N LEU A 75 -4.31 3.74 -1.14
CA LEU A 75 -3.91 4.41 -2.39
C LEU A 75 -2.41 4.31 -2.64
N GLY A 76 -1.61 4.01 -1.62
CA GLY A 76 -0.15 3.92 -1.71
C GLY A 76 0.36 3.05 -2.85
N PRO A 77 -0.10 1.79 -3.00
CA PRO A 77 0.33 0.92 -4.08
C PRO A 77 0.08 1.48 -5.49
N PHE A 78 -1.02 2.23 -5.71
CA PHE A 78 -1.32 2.84 -7.01
C PHE A 78 -0.35 3.97 -7.36
N VAL A 79 0.01 4.78 -6.38
CA VAL A 79 1.03 5.83 -6.58
C VAL A 79 2.41 5.20 -6.78
N ALA A 80 2.70 4.10 -6.08
CA ALA A 80 3.95 3.37 -6.18
C ALA A 80 4.18 2.75 -7.59
N ILE A 81 3.14 2.51 -8.39
CA ILE A 81 3.29 1.97 -9.76
C ILE A 81 4.22 2.85 -10.60
N GLY A 82 4.08 4.18 -10.49
CA GLY A 82 4.98 5.11 -11.17
C GLY A 82 6.43 4.97 -10.71
N LEU A 83 6.65 4.71 -9.43
CA LEU A 83 7.98 4.48 -8.85
C LEU A 83 8.57 3.14 -9.30
N TYR A 84 7.74 2.10 -9.43
CA TYR A 84 8.17 0.81 -10.00
C TYR A 84 8.66 1.00 -11.44
N GLU A 85 7.95 1.79 -12.24
CA GLU A 85 8.36 2.07 -13.63
C GLU A 85 9.68 2.86 -13.67
N VAL A 86 9.90 3.79 -12.75
CA VAL A 86 11.19 4.49 -12.62
C VAL A 86 12.32 3.49 -12.35
N SER A 87 12.16 2.59 -11.36
CA SER A 87 13.15 1.56 -11.05
C SER A 87 13.37 0.60 -12.23
N ARG A 88 12.29 0.16 -12.87
CA ARG A 88 12.35 -0.73 -14.05
C ARG A 88 13.16 -0.13 -15.19
N ARG A 89 12.93 1.16 -15.51
CA ARG A 89 13.68 1.86 -16.56
C ARG A 89 15.14 2.06 -16.18
N ARG A 90 15.41 2.38 -14.91
CA ARG A 90 16.78 2.49 -14.40
C ARG A 90 17.54 1.17 -14.54
N GLU A 91 16.92 0.07 -14.11
CA GLU A 91 17.50 -1.28 -14.23
C GLU A 91 17.81 -1.64 -15.69
N ALA A 92 16.96 -1.21 -16.63
CA ALA A 92 17.10 -1.43 -18.06
C ALA A 92 18.01 -0.39 -18.76
N GLY A 93 18.55 0.59 -18.06
CA GLY A 93 19.36 1.67 -18.66
C GLY A 93 18.56 2.57 -19.62
N GLN A 94 17.23 2.62 -19.49
CA GLN A 94 16.34 3.38 -20.37
C GLN A 94 16.17 4.82 -19.87
N PRO A 95 15.93 5.79 -20.78
CA PRO A 95 15.61 7.15 -20.38
C PRO A 95 14.30 7.20 -19.59
N ILE A 96 14.25 8.09 -18.58
CA ILE A 96 13.07 8.27 -17.74
C ILE A 96 12.38 9.57 -18.12
N SER A 97 11.09 9.50 -18.43
CA SER A 97 10.24 10.68 -18.59
C SER A 97 8.87 10.43 -17.97
N MET A 98 8.23 11.47 -17.43
CA MET A 98 6.87 11.37 -16.84
C MET A 98 5.85 10.93 -17.89
N ARG A 99 6.01 11.35 -19.15
CA ARG A 99 5.14 10.93 -20.25
C ARG A 99 5.18 9.41 -20.45
N ASP A 100 6.39 8.85 -20.47
CA ASP A 100 6.58 7.42 -20.71
C ASP A 100 6.09 6.59 -19.52
N ILE A 101 6.30 7.06 -18.28
CA ILE A 101 5.75 6.43 -17.07
C ILE A 101 4.23 6.33 -17.20
N TRP A 102 3.55 7.45 -17.50
CA TRP A 102 2.10 7.46 -17.64
C TRP A 102 1.61 6.59 -18.79
N SER A 103 2.29 6.58 -19.94
CA SER A 103 1.92 5.75 -21.08
C SER A 103 2.03 4.26 -20.73
N THR A 104 3.10 3.84 -20.04
CA THR A 104 3.28 2.46 -19.59
C THR A 104 2.20 2.05 -18.61
N VAL A 105 1.92 2.87 -17.58
CA VAL A 105 0.88 2.56 -16.59
C VAL A 105 -0.49 2.43 -17.26
N LYS A 106 -0.84 3.33 -18.19
CA LYS A 106 -2.12 3.29 -18.92
C LYS A 106 -2.25 2.07 -19.82
N SER A 107 -1.16 1.56 -20.38
CA SER A 107 -1.18 0.36 -21.23
C SER A 107 -1.46 -0.93 -20.47
N ARG A 108 -1.33 -0.91 -19.14
CA ARG A 108 -1.53 -2.06 -18.25
C ARG A 108 -2.96 -2.09 -17.69
N GLY A 109 -3.94 -2.47 -18.53
CA GLY A 109 -5.37 -2.49 -18.16
C GLY A 109 -5.69 -3.35 -16.95
N GLU A 110 -4.94 -4.43 -16.71
CA GLU A 110 -5.12 -5.32 -15.57
C GLU A 110 -4.93 -4.63 -14.21
N ILE A 111 -4.11 -3.57 -14.14
CA ILE A 111 -3.91 -2.78 -12.92
C ILE A 111 -5.23 -2.13 -12.47
N GLY A 112 -6.11 -1.79 -13.41
CA GLY A 112 -7.42 -1.21 -13.10
C GLY A 112 -8.30 -2.14 -12.26
N TRP A 113 -8.21 -3.46 -12.46
CA TRP A 113 -8.96 -4.44 -11.66
C TRP A 113 -8.56 -4.44 -10.20
N MET A 114 -7.30 -4.12 -9.89
CA MET A 114 -6.85 -3.99 -8.50
C MET A 114 -7.53 -2.85 -7.74
N ALA A 115 -8.05 -1.84 -8.45
CA ALA A 115 -8.84 -0.78 -7.81
C ALA A 115 -10.15 -1.34 -7.22
N PHE A 116 -10.81 -2.27 -7.90
CA PHE A 116 -11.99 -2.95 -7.38
C PHE A 116 -11.66 -3.81 -6.16
N VAL A 117 -10.55 -4.54 -6.20
CA VAL A 117 -10.07 -5.32 -5.04
C VAL A 117 -9.83 -4.40 -3.85
N THR A 118 -9.10 -3.31 -4.06
CA THR A 118 -8.79 -2.34 -3.00
C THR A 118 -10.05 -1.66 -2.45
N LEU A 119 -10.98 -1.26 -3.34
CA LEU A 119 -12.27 -0.69 -2.95
C LEU A 119 -13.11 -1.69 -2.13
N PHE A 120 -13.13 -2.95 -2.52
CA PHE A 120 -13.82 -4.01 -1.78
C PHE A 120 -13.30 -4.11 -0.34
N PHE A 121 -11.97 -4.14 -0.15
CA PHE A 121 -11.36 -4.13 1.18
C PHE A 121 -11.67 -2.85 1.96
N PHE A 122 -11.69 -1.70 1.30
CA PHE A 122 -12.07 -0.43 1.93
C PHE A 122 -13.53 -0.46 2.42
N VAL A 123 -14.46 -0.98 1.62
CA VAL A 123 -15.87 -1.11 2.00
C VAL A 123 -16.02 -2.07 3.19
N ILE A 124 -15.31 -3.20 3.19
CA ILE A 124 -15.30 -4.12 4.33
C ILE A 124 -14.76 -3.40 5.58
N TRP A 125 -13.64 -2.68 5.46
CA TRP A 125 -13.06 -1.93 6.56
C TRP A 125 -14.05 -0.92 7.14
N MET A 126 -14.66 -0.09 6.31
CA MET A 126 -15.63 0.91 6.73
C MET A 126 -16.87 0.26 7.38
N SER A 127 -17.36 -0.84 6.82
CA SER A 127 -18.50 -1.59 7.35
C SER A 127 -18.19 -2.21 8.71
N GLN A 128 -16.99 -2.77 8.87
CA GLN A 128 -16.52 -3.35 10.13
C GLN A 128 -16.39 -2.30 11.22
N VAL A 129 -15.77 -1.13 10.93
CA VAL A 129 -15.66 -0.02 11.89
C VAL A 129 -17.05 0.44 12.33
N ARG A 130 -17.99 0.62 11.38
CA ARG A 130 -19.37 1.02 11.68
C ARG A 130 -20.11 -0.04 12.51
N LEU A 131 -19.94 -1.31 12.18
CA LEU A 131 -20.55 -2.42 12.91
C LEU A 131 -20.07 -2.49 14.36
N LEU A 132 -18.75 -2.42 14.57
CA LEU A 132 -18.19 -2.44 15.92
C LEU A 132 -18.61 -1.22 16.73
N PHE A 133 -18.66 -0.04 16.09
CA PHE A 133 -19.17 1.17 16.74
C PHE A 133 -20.62 0.98 17.19
N ALA A 134 -21.47 0.45 16.31
CA ALA A 134 -22.89 0.20 16.60
C ALA A 134 -23.10 -0.80 17.75
N LEU A 135 -22.29 -1.87 17.78
CA LEU A 135 -22.43 -2.95 18.77
C LEU A 135 -21.88 -2.58 20.15
N LEU A 136 -20.78 -1.83 20.20
CA LEU A 136 -20.04 -1.56 21.44
C LEU A 136 -20.36 -0.18 22.03
N ILE A 137 -20.57 0.83 21.20
CA ILE A 137 -20.76 2.22 21.64
C ILE A 137 -22.22 2.65 21.48
N GLY A 138 -22.89 2.13 20.46
CA GLY A 138 -24.30 2.40 20.16
C GLY A 138 -24.49 3.28 18.93
N LEU A 139 -25.55 2.97 18.15
CA LEU A 139 -25.85 3.66 16.89
C LEU A 139 -26.20 5.16 17.06
N ASN A 140 -26.73 5.52 18.22
CA ASN A 140 -27.17 6.88 18.52
C ASN A 140 -26.18 7.68 19.37
N ALA A 141 -25.00 7.13 19.59
CA ALA A 141 -23.97 7.85 20.33
C ALA A 141 -23.52 9.09 19.54
N SER A 142 -23.61 10.24 20.17
CA SER A 142 -23.15 11.52 19.63
C SER A 142 -22.11 12.12 20.57
N PHE A 143 -21.10 12.74 20.01
CA PHE A 143 -20.03 13.37 20.75
C PHE A 143 -19.99 14.86 20.40
N SER A 144 -19.93 15.70 21.44
CA SER A 144 -19.89 17.16 21.27
C SER A 144 -18.51 17.64 20.77
N SER A 145 -17.48 16.81 20.94
CA SER A 145 -16.12 17.13 20.52
C SER A 145 -15.28 15.88 20.24
N LEU A 146 -14.21 16.04 19.45
CA LEU A 146 -13.20 15.00 19.24
C LEU A 146 -12.56 14.55 20.57
N ARG A 147 -12.36 15.51 21.50
CA ARG A 147 -11.78 15.21 22.84
C ARG A 147 -12.66 14.24 23.62
N GLU A 148 -13.97 14.45 23.61
CA GLU A 148 -14.93 13.58 24.26
C GLU A 148 -14.93 12.17 23.63
N PHE A 149 -14.91 12.08 22.31
CA PHE A 149 -14.78 10.81 21.59
C PHE A 149 -13.50 10.07 21.98
N ILE A 150 -12.34 10.75 21.95
CA ILE A 150 -11.05 10.15 22.32
C ILE A 150 -11.06 9.71 23.80
N ALA A 151 -11.60 10.55 24.69
CA ALA A 151 -11.71 10.20 26.11
C ALA A 151 -12.54 8.93 26.29
N MET A 152 -13.71 8.86 25.67
CA MET A 152 -14.56 7.66 25.73
C MET A 152 -13.81 6.43 25.22
N VAL A 153 -13.19 6.50 24.04
CA VAL A 153 -12.49 5.37 23.42
C VAL A 153 -11.31 4.88 24.26
N LEU A 154 -10.59 5.78 24.96
CA LEU A 154 -9.41 5.42 25.74
C LEU A 154 -9.69 5.08 27.20
N THR A 155 -10.85 5.46 27.75
CA THR A 155 -11.11 5.32 29.22
C THR A 155 -12.28 4.40 29.54
N THR A 156 -13.12 4.02 28.59
CA THR A 156 -14.22 3.08 28.83
C THR A 156 -13.87 1.66 28.37
N ASN A 157 -14.49 0.66 28.98
CA ASN A 157 -14.30 -0.74 28.60
C ASN A 157 -14.77 -0.99 27.15
N GLU A 158 -15.89 -0.40 26.75
CA GLU A 158 -16.47 -0.49 25.40
C GLU A 158 -15.55 0.17 24.38
N GLY A 159 -14.95 1.31 24.71
CA GLY A 159 -13.99 2.00 23.87
C GLY A 159 -12.69 1.21 23.69
N LEU A 160 -12.16 0.65 24.77
CA LEU A 160 -10.96 -0.21 24.71
C LEU A 160 -11.21 -1.50 23.92
N LEU A 161 -12.39 -2.10 24.06
CA LEU A 161 -12.82 -3.25 23.26
C LEU A 161 -12.95 -2.87 21.77
N PHE A 162 -13.54 -1.71 21.47
CA PHE A 162 -13.64 -1.18 20.13
C PHE A 162 -12.25 -1.03 19.49
N LEU A 163 -11.27 -0.46 20.21
CA LEU A 163 -9.90 -0.36 19.72
C LEU A 163 -9.24 -1.73 19.54
N ALA A 164 -9.36 -2.61 20.53
CA ALA A 164 -8.69 -3.92 20.48
C ALA A 164 -9.21 -4.77 19.31
N ILE A 165 -10.53 -4.93 19.19
CA ILE A 165 -11.14 -5.71 18.12
C ILE A 165 -10.95 -5.01 16.77
N GLY A 166 -11.17 -3.68 16.72
CA GLY A 166 -11.00 -2.90 15.51
C GLY A 166 -9.59 -3.00 14.94
N ASN A 167 -8.55 -2.83 15.77
CA ASN A 167 -7.17 -2.97 15.32
C ASN A 167 -6.80 -4.42 14.95
N ALA A 168 -7.31 -5.42 15.67
CA ALA A 168 -7.07 -6.82 15.34
C ALA A 168 -7.66 -7.20 13.98
N VAL A 169 -8.93 -6.83 13.72
CA VAL A 169 -9.57 -7.06 12.42
C VAL A 169 -8.89 -6.23 11.33
N GLY A 170 -8.56 -4.97 11.62
CA GLY A 170 -7.83 -4.10 10.68
C GLY A 170 -6.48 -4.67 10.29
N ALA A 171 -5.71 -5.18 11.25
CA ALA A 171 -4.42 -5.84 10.99
C ALA A 171 -4.58 -7.09 10.12
N ALA A 172 -5.61 -7.92 10.39
CA ALA A 172 -5.91 -9.09 9.59
C ALA A 172 -6.28 -8.72 8.13
N LEU A 173 -7.17 -7.74 7.95
CA LEU A 173 -7.55 -7.25 6.62
C LEU A 173 -6.36 -6.64 5.87
N SER A 174 -5.53 -5.87 6.58
CA SER A 174 -4.31 -5.28 6.01
C SER A 174 -3.30 -6.34 5.57
N LEU A 175 -3.12 -7.41 6.36
CA LEU A 175 -2.23 -8.51 6.01
C LEU A 175 -2.75 -9.29 4.79
N ILE A 176 -4.07 -9.53 4.71
CA ILE A 176 -4.68 -10.19 3.56
C ILE A 176 -4.48 -9.32 2.31
N LEU A 177 -4.81 -8.03 2.38
CA LEU A 177 -4.64 -7.13 1.24
C LEU A 177 -3.17 -6.98 0.84
N PHE A 178 -2.26 -6.83 1.80
CA PHE A 178 -0.82 -6.85 1.54
C PHE A 178 -0.40 -8.11 0.79
N SER A 179 -0.87 -9.27 1.25
CA SER A 179 -0.56 -10.56 0.61
C SER A 179 -1.07 -10.64 -0.82
N LEU A 180 -2.21 -10.02 -1.11
CA LEU A 180 -2.78 -9.95 -2.46
C LEU A 180 -2.06 -8.95 -3.36
N THR A 181 -1.42 -7.91 -2.82
CA THR A 181 -1.02 -6.74 -3.61
C THR A 181 0.47 -6.52 -3.74
N VAL A 182 1.27 -6.92 -2.75
CA VAL A 182 2.69 -6.54 -2.63
C VAL A 182 3.55 -6.95 -3.84
N VAL A 183 3.28 -8.11 -4.43
CA VAL A 183 3.97 -8.60 -5.65
C VAL A 183 3.12 -8.37 -6.89
N SER A 184 1.78 -8.29 -6.77
CA SER A 184 0.87 -8.18 -7.91
C SER A 184 1.11 -6.93 -8.74
N PHE A 185 1.20 -5.76 -8.11
CA PHE A 185 1.38 -4.50 -8.83
C PHE A 185 2.69 -4.45 -9.63
N PRO A 186 3.86 -4.73 -9.04
CA PRO A 186 5.09 -4.74 -9.84
C PRO A 186 5.10 -5.85 -10.89
N LEU A 187 4.49 -7.02 -10.61
CA LEU A 187 4.39 -8.12 -11.57
C LEU A 187 3.55 -7.75 -12.80
N MET A 188 2.37 -7.15 -12.62
CA MET A 188 1.52 -6.70 -13.72
C MET A 188 2.14 -5.56 -14.52
N LEU A 189 2.97 -4.73 -13.89
CA LEU A 189 3.73 -3.71 -14.60
C LEU A 189 4.84 -4.33 -15.46
N ASP A 190 5.55 -5.32 -14.93
CA ASP A 190 6.71 -5.95 -15.58
C ASP A 190 6.31 -6.94 -16.68
N ARG A 191 5.23 -7.70 -16.45
CA ARG A 191 4.82 -8.82 -17.31
C ARG A 191 3.36 -8.70 -17.74
N ASP A 192 3.05 -9.34 -18.86
CA ASP A 192 1.68 -9.50 -19.34
C ASP A 192 1.02 -10.70 -18.66
N VAL A 193 0.50 -10.47 -17.46
CA VAL A 193 -0.26 -11.43 -16.66
C VAL A 193 -1.59 -10.82 -16.23
N ASP A 194 -2.62 -11.67 -16.11
CA ASP A 194 -3.91 -11.24 -15.58
C ASP A 194 -3.82 -10.97 -14.05
N PHE A 195 -4.75 -10.17 -13.52
CA PHE A 195 -4.74 -9.76 -12.13
C PHE A 195 -4.91 -10.93 -11.15
N VAL A 196 -5.62 -12.01 -11.53
CA VAL A 196 -5.82 -13.19 -10.68
C VAL A 196 -4.51 -13.95 -10.54
N THR A 197 -3.81 -14.22 -11.65
CA THR A 197 -2.48 -14.85 -11.65
C THR A 197 -1.48 -14.01 -10.82
N ALA A 198 -1.54 -12.67 -10.95
CA ALA A 198 -0.70 -11.79 -10.17
C ALA A 198 -0.99 -11.90 -8.66
N MET A 199 -2.27 -11.89 -8.24
CA MET A 199 -2.66 -12.05 -6.84
C MET A 199 -2.26 -13.42 -6.27
N VAL A 200 -2.48 -14.50 -7.01
CA VAL A 200 -2.05 -15.85 -6.59
C VAL A 200 -0.54 -15.92 -6.41
N THR A 201 0.22 -15.32 -7.32
CA THR A 201 1.68 -15.23 -7.23
C THR A 201 2.12 -14.43 -6.00
N SER A 202 1.44 -13.34 -5.69
CA SER A 202 1.71 -12.50 -4.52
C SER A 202 1.45 -13.25 -3.21
N VAL A 203 0.33 -13.96 -3.11
CA VAL A 203 0.02 -14.81 -1.94
C VAL A 203 1.07 -15.91 -1.79
N ARG A 204 1.43 -16.60 -2.89
CA ARG A 204 2.51 -17.63 -2.86
C ARG A 204 3.82 -17.05 -2.32
N ALA A 205 4.19 -15.83 -2.70
CA ALA A 205 5.40 -15.17 -2.22
C ALA A 205 5.37 -14.96 -0.70
N VAL A 206 4.26 -14.49 -0.16
CA VAL A 206 4.09 -14.29 1.29
C VAL A 206 4.10 -15.62 2.03
N VAL A 207 3.39 -16.64 1.53
CA VAL A 207 3.32 -17.97 2.16
C VAL A 207 4.68 -18.69 2.11
N MET A 208 5.46 -18.51 1.04
CA MET A 208 6.79 -19.16 0.91
C MET A 208 7.85 -18.49 1.79
N SER A 209 7.72 -17.21 2.12
CA SER A 209 8.67 -16.45 2.93
C SER A 209 7.96 -15.57 3.96
N PRO A 210 7.18 -16.18 4.90
CA PRO A 210 6.25 -15.41 5.75
C PRO A 210 6.97 -14.41 6.65
N LEU A 211 8.08 -14.81 7.29
CA LEU A 211 8.78 -13.94 8.23
C LEU A 211 9.40 -12.69 7.55
N PRO A 212 10.15 -12.81 6.44
CA PRO A 212 10.63 -11.64 5.71
C PRO A 212 9.50 -10.76 5.16
N MET A 213 8.42 -11.34 4.66
CA MET A 213 7.31 -10.60 4.06
C MET A 213 6.46 -9.86 5.12
N ILE A 214 6.19 -10.49 6.26
CA ILE A 214 5.53 -9.82 7.40
C ILE A 214 6.46 -8.72 7.96
N GLY A 215 7.76 -8.99 8.03
CA GLY A 215 8.76 -7.97 8.40
C GLY A 215 8.74 -6.77 7.44
N TRP A 216 8.62 -7.02 6.13
CA TRP A 216 8.48 -5.95 5.14
C TRP A 216 7.18 -5.14 5.34
N ALA A 217 6.04 -5.82 5.58
CA ALA A 217 4.79 -5.14 5.91
C ALA A 217 4.92 -4.26 7.16
N ALA A 218 5.59 -4.76 8.21
CA ALA A 218 5.83 -4.00 9.44
C ALA A 218 6.71 -2.77 9.19
N VAL A 219 7.77 -2.88 8.37
CA VAL A 219 8.61 -1.75 7.95
C VAL A 219 7.80 -0.70 7.20
N ILE A 220 6.95 -1.12 6.24
CA ILE A 220 6.07 -0.19 5.50
C ILE A 220 5.18 0.57 6.48
N VAL A 221 4.45 -0.14 7.35
CA VAL A 221 3.52 0.47 8.30
C VAL A 221 4.24 1.43 9.25
N ALA A 222 5.37 1.01 9.84
CA ALA A 222 6.13 1.85 10.76
C ALA A 222 6.63 3.14 10.08
N LEU A 223 7.18 3.02 8.87
CA LEU A 223 7.68 4.18 8.13
C LEU A 223 6.55 5.11 7.67
N LEU A 224 5.39 4.58 7.26
CA LEU A 224 4.24 5.41 6.92
C LEU A 224 3.70 6.17 8.14
N ILE A 225 3.59 5.52 9.30
CA ILE A 225 3.15 6.17 10.55
C ILE A 225 4.11 7.30 10.94
N VAL A 226 5.42 7.01 11.00
CA VAL A 226 6.43 8.02 11.35
C VAL A 226 6.40 9.19 10.36
N SER A 227 6.21 8.91 9.08
CA SER A 227 6.19 9.91 8.01
C SER A 227 4.92 10.77 8.00
N ALA A 228 3.81 10.26 8.56
CA ALA A 228 2.57 11.00 8.70
C ALA A 228 2.61 12.01 9.86
N LEU A 229 3.43 11.76 10.90
CA LEU A 229 3.50 12.63 12.09
C LEU A 229 3.83 14.11 11.75
N PRO A 230 4.80 14.44 10.89
CA PRO A 230 5.04 15.81 10.46
C PRO A 230 4.10 16.23 9.31
N TYR A 231 2.78 16.09 9.51
CA TYR A 231 1.76 16.48 8.52
C TYR A 231 2.00 15.86 7.13
N PHE A 232 2.32 14.57 7.07
CA PHE A 232 2.61 13.80 5.86
C PHE A 232 3.88 14.21 5.10
N LEU A 233 4.64 15.20 5.57
CA LEU A 233 5.87 15.65 4.88
C LEU A 233 6.93 14.56 4.77
N GLY A 234 6.99 13.63 5.72
CA GLY A 234 7.90 12.49 5.64
C GLY A 234 7.66 11.59 4.43
N LEU A 235 6.42 11.57 3.91
CA LEU A 235 6.05 10.77 2.72
C LEU A 235 6.73 11.24 1.44
N LEU A 236 7.24 12.47 1.38
CA LEU A 236 8.04 12.97 0.27
C LEU A 236 9.27 12.09 0.00
N VAL A 237 9.82 11.47 1.04
CA VAL A 237 11.00 10.61 0.96
C VAL A 237 10.61 9.14 1.16
N THR A 238 9.81 8.86 2.17
CA THR A 238 9.51 7.48 2.59
C THR A 238 8.72 6.72 1.52
N LEU A 239 7.69 7.34 0.91
CA LEU A 239 6.90 6.68 -0.12
C LEU A 239 7.75 6.31 -1.36
N PRO A 240 8.57 7.21 -1.93
CA PRO A 240 9.47 6.84 -3.02
C PRO A 240 10.44 5.71 -2.65
N VAL A 241 11.09 5.79 -1.49
CA VAL A 241 12.03 4.76 -1.05
C VAL A 241 11.33 3.40 -0.92
N LEU A 242 10.13 3.34 -0.30
CA LEU A 242 9.35 2.12 -0.18
C LEU A 242 8.87 1.58 -1.53
N GLY A 243 8.47 2.47 -2.45
CA GLY A 243 8.07 2.08 -3.81
C GLY A 243 9.25 1.42 -4.54
N HIS A 244 10.37 2.11 -4.67
CA HIS A 244 11.57 1.57 -5.30
C HIS A 244 12.04 0.26 -4.63
N ALA A 245 12.04 0.21 -3.29
CA ALA A 245 12.40 -1.00 -2.55
C ALA A 245 11.46 -2.18 -2.84
N THR A 246 10.14 -1.93 -2.95
CA THR A 246 9.16 -2.97 -3.30
C THR A 246 9.42 -3.53 -4.70
N TRP A 247 9.82 -2.69 -5.66
CA TRP A 247 10.27 -3.15 -6.98
C TRP A 247 11.45 -4.11 -6.88
N HIS A 248 12.50 -3.73 -6.17
CA HIS A 248 13.69 -4.57 -6.01
C HIS A 248 13.41 -5.86 -5.23
N LEU A 249 12.51 -5.81 -4.25
CA LEU A 249 12.06 -6.99 -3.54
C LEU A 249 11.29 -7.94 -4.47
N TYR A 250 10.37 -7.41 -5.30
CA TYR A 250 9.69 -8.17 -6.35
C TYR A 250 10.69 -8.89 -7.28
N ARG A 251 11.73 -8.21 -7.75
CA ARG A 251 12.77 -8.78 -8.65
C ARG A 251 13.54 -9.94 -8.01
N ARG A 252 13.62 -10.01 -6.68
CA ARG A 252 14.21 -11.13 -5.94
C ARG A 252 13.25 -12.29 -5.76
N ILE A 253 11.97 -11.97 -5.55
CA ILE A 253 10.90 -12.95 -5.33
C ILE A 253 10.53 -13.69 -6.61
N VAL A 254 10.37 -12.98 -7.73
CA VAL A 254 9.91 -13.56 -8.99
C VAL A 254 11.08 -13.77 -9.94
N ALA A 255 11.33 -15.04 -10.29
CA ALA A 255 12.41 -15.39 -11.20
C ALA A 255 12.27 -14.67 -12.55
N SER A 256 13.39 -14.18 -13.10
CA SER A 256 13.44 -13.72 -14.49
C SER A 256 13.03 -14.88 -15.43
N VAL A 257 12.25 -14.54 -16.46
CA VAL A 257 12.02 -15.50 -17.56
C VAL A 257 13.35 -15.65 -18.29
N PRO A 258 13.82 -16.88 -18.57
CA PRO A 258 15.05 -17.12 -19.29
C PRO A 258 14.99 -16.58 -20.73
#